data_d7a752874a09929c4e0fa5f4aa5ae035
#
_entry.id   d7a752874a09929c4e0fa5f4aa5ae035
#
_cell.length_a   1.000
_cell.length_b   1.000
_cell.length_c   1.000
_cell.angle_alpha   90.00
_cell.angle_beta   90.00
_cell.angle_gamma   90.00
#
_symmetry.space_group_name_H-M   'P 1'
#
loop_
_entity.id
_entity.type
_entity.pdbx_description
1 polymer ?
#
loop_
_entity_poly.entity_id
_entity_poly.type
_entity_poly.pdbx_seq_one_letter_code
_entity_poly.pdbx_strand_id
1 'polypeptide(L)'
;MITSGINAQQENLRMAYPFLPLAINPADAGAQKIFSAKGVFRKKPLFQTIGGASSSQQLMSIDMPLQKGSWGLGFLGYNTDQSYATSSGIISSNLGLAVVGSKHVFWGRGNQLSYGVNLGVNQYPILGKSGSSELLGSIGIGVTYRKEALMVGISKPTNRFDGLGDAPLYVQASYYFPLGYLHTLKIGTVFRKDLQTKIDFNTVFWYQEKLGIGFWYQQTGSEFGDPALLGSLEVPLGLNFRVGYSYDFLGKNVSTLGSTTTSEASGFHQIFLRYDLDFGLGKLGQFRP
;
A
#
# COMPACT_ATOMS: atom_id res chain seq x y z
N MET A 1 30.50 -7.48 16.32
CA MET A 1 29.70 -6.32 15.89
C MET A 1 28.85 -6.78 14.71
N ILE A 2 27.60 -7.16 14.96
CA ILE A 2 26.69 -7.75 13.96
C ILE A 2 25.55 -6.74 13.77
N THR A 3 25.64 -5.94 12.70
CA THR A 3 24.64 -4.93 12.32
C THR A 3 23.93 -5.24 11.00
N SER A 4 23.84 -6.52 10.62
CA SER A 4 23.31 -6.92 9.30
C SER A 4 21.85 -7.43 9.31
N GLY A 5 21.09 -7.23 10.39
CA GLY A 5 19.76 -7.84 10.55
C GLY A 5 18.53 -6.97 10.27
N ILE A 6 18.68 -5.65 10.02
CA ILE A 6 17.54 -4.71 10.08
C ILE A 6 16.91 -4.42 8.70
N ASN A 7 17.53 -4.78 7.61
CA ASN A 7 17.10 -4.38 6.26
C ASN A 7 15.97 -5.22 5.65
N ALA A 8 15.63 -6.37 6.21
CA ALA A 8 14.59 -7.25 5.66
C ALA A 8 13.14 -6.79 5.92
N GLN A 9 12.92 -5.86 6.84
CA GLN A 9 11.58 -5.43 7.26
C GLN A 9 10.96 -4.34 6.37
N GLN A 10 11.73 -3.68 5.51
CA GLN A 10 11.26 -2.51 4.74
C GLN A 10 10.47 -2.84 3.47
N GLU A 11 10.37 -4.09 3.07
CA GLU A 11 9.72 -4.46 1.80
C GLU A 11 8.19 -4.47 1.84
N ASN A 12 7.57 -4.41 3.00
CA ASN A 12 6.19 -4.82 3.19
C ASN A 12 5.13 -3.90 2.58
N LEU A 13 5.37 -2.60 2.49
CA LEU A 13 4.40 -1.63 1.96
C LEU A 13 4.52 -1.38 0.46
N ARG A 14 5.61 -1.76 -0.14
CA ARG A 14 5.96 -1.40 -1.51
C ARG A 14 4.90 -1.78 -2.54
N MET A 15 4.25 -2.92 -2.36
CA MET A 15 3.33 -3.45 -3.36
C MET A 15 1.87 -3.11 -3.07
N ALA A 16 1.54 -2.73 -1.84
CA ALA A 16 0.16 -2.54 -1.43
C ALA A 16 -0.36 -1.12 -1.68
N TYR A 17 0.50 -0.10 -1.66
CA TYR A 17 0.05 1.29 -1.72
C TYR A 17 -0.72 1.67 -3.00
N PRO A 18 -0.47 1.11 -4.19
CA PRO A 18 -1.28 1.46 -5.35
C PRO A 18 -2.75 1.10 -5.17
N PHE A 19 -3.02 0.08 -4.37
CA PHE A 19 -4.37 -0.43 -4.10
C PHE A 19 -4.98 0.14 -2.81
N LEU A 20 -4.13 0.62 -1.88
CA LEU A 20 -4.51 1.15 -0.57
C LEU A 20 -3.97 2.59 -0.36
N PRO A 21 -4.50 3.60 -1.05
CA PRO A 21 -4.02 4.98 -0.91
C PRO A 21 -4.06 5.50 0.53
N LEU A 22 -5.05 5.05 1.31
CA LEU A 22 -5.21 5.42 2.71
C LEU A 22 -4.01 5.01 3.58
N ALA A 23 -3.30 3.96 3.20
CA ALA A 23 -2.09 3.51 3.92
C ALA A 23 -0.93 4.51 3.80
N ILE A 24 -0.90 5.30 2.72
CA ILE A 24 0.13 6.31 2.49
C ILE A 24 -0.33 7.68 2.96
N ASN A 25 -1.57 8.09 2.63
CA ASN A 25 -2.01 9.46 2.88
C ASN A 25 -3.37 9.48 3.58
N PRO A 26 -3.44 9.91 4.85
CA PRO A 26 -4.70 10.00 5.57
C PRO A 26 -5.67 11.03 4.98
N ALA A 27 -5.21 11.98 4.17
CA ALA A 27 -6.09 12.93 3.47
C ALA A 27 -6.98 12.27 2.40
N ASP A 28 -6.73 11.00 2.06
CA ASP A 28 -7.51 10.28 1.06
C ASP A 28 -8.77 9.61 1.61
N ALA A 29 -8.97 9.58 2.94
CA ALA A 29 -10.19 9.05 3.55
C ALA A 29 -11.44 9.78 3.04
N GLY A 30 -12.40 9.05 2.46
CA GLY A 30 -13.65 9.60 1.92
C GLY A 30 -13.52 10.60 0.77
N ALA A 31 -12.31 10.85 0.28
CA ALA A 31 -12.03 11.86 -0.74
C ALA A 31 -12.66 11.55 -2.11
N GLN A 32 -12.98 10.28 -2.37
CA GLN A 32 -13.67 9.84 -3.58
C GLN A 32 -15.19 10.00 -3.51
N LYS A 33 -15.74 10.41 -2.36
CA LYS A 33 -17.17 10.56 -2.09
C LYS A 33 -18.01 9.29 -2.23
N ILE A 34 -17.38 8.14 -2.10
CA ILE A 34 -18.00 6.81 -2.07
C ILE A 34 -17.54 6.08 -0.82
N PHE A 35 -18.33 5.12 -0.35
CA PHE A 35 -17.84 4.12 0.58
C PHE A 35 -16.93 3.17 -0.18
N SER A 36 -15.76 2.88 0.35
CA SER A 36 -14.81 1.96 -0.25
C SER A 36 -14.21 1.05 0.82
N ALA A 37 -14.31 -0.26 0.60
CA ALA A 37 -13.62 -1.27 1.38
C ALA A 37 -12.61 -1.99 0.49
N LYS A 38 -11.38 -2.06 0.93
CA LYS A 38 -10.26 -2.62 0.17
C LYS A 38 -9.50 -3.61 1.01
N GLY A 39 -9.11 -4.72 0.42
CA GLY A 39 -8.28 -5.73 1.03
C GLY A 39 -7.14 -6.14 0.10
N VAL A 40 -5.97 -6.34 0.66
CA VAL A 40 -4.80 -6.85 -0.04
C VAL A 40 -4.24 -8.01 0.73
N PHE A 41 -4.07 -9.13 0.06
CA PHE A 41 -3.39 -10.31 0.56
C PHE A 41 -2.15 -10.58 -0.28
N ARG A 42 -1.01 -10.65 0.36
CA ARG A 42 0.29 -10.87 -0.27
C ARG A 42 0.98 -12.05 0.37
N LYS A 43 1.63 -12.89 -0.43
CA LYS A 43 2.37 -14.06 0.05
C LYS A 43 3.63 -14.30 -0.78
N LYS A 44 4.69 -14.74 -0.10
CA LYS A 44 5.95 -15.19 -0.68
C LYS A 44 6.53 -16.38 0.13
N PRO A 45 6.91 -17.48 -0.49
CA PRO A 45 6.42 -17.94 -1.79
C PRO A 45 4.95 -18.37 -1.71
N LEU A 46 4.27 -18.52 -2.85
CA LEU A 46 2.88 -18.99 -2.88
C LEU A 46 2.75 -20.42 -2.34
N PHE A 47 3.72 -21.26 -2.68
CA PHE A 47 3.85 -22.64 -2.19
C PHE A 47 5.11 -22.73 -1.34
N GLN A 48 4.94 -23.17 -0.10
CA GLN A 48 6.03 -23.25 0.86
C GLN A 48 7.01 -24.38 0.46
N THR A 49 8.25 -24.02 0.15
CA THR A 49 9.35 -24.97 0.03
C THR A 49 9.81 -25.40 1.42
N ILE A 50 10.11 -26.67 1.60
CA ILE A 50 10.56 -27.23 2.89
C ILE A 50 11.82 -26.48 3.35
N GLY A 51 11.76 -25.83 4.52
CA GLY A 51 12.88 -25.08 5.11
C GLY A 51 13.06 -23.64 4.64
N GLY A 52 12.17 -23.10 3.79
CA GLY A 52 12.25 -21.71 3.30
C GLY A 52 11.60 -20.68 4.23
N ALA A 53 12.14 -19.46 4.25
CA ALA A 53 11.46 -18.32 4.89
C ALA A 53 10.18 -17.97 4.11
N SER A 54 9.07 -17.82 4.81
CA SER A 54 7.81 -17.35 4.21
C SER A 54 7.40 -16.02 4.78
N SER A 55 6.80 -15.17 3.97
CA SER A 55 6.22 -13.91 4.41
C SER A 55 4.80 -13.80 3.87
N SER A 56 3.86 -13.47 4.75
CA SER A 56 2.51 -13.14 4.37
C SER A 56 2.13 -11.77 4.92
N GLN A 57 1.34 -11.03 4.16
CA GLN A 57 0.86 -9.73 4.56
C GLN A 57 -0.60 -9.58 4.17
N GLN A 58 -1.37 -9.08 5.12
CA GLN A 58 -2.77 -8.77 4.98
C GLN A 58 -2.97 -7.31 5.33
N LEU A 59 -3.55 -6.55 4.42
CA LEU A 59 -3.90 -5.16 4.65
C LEU A 59 -5.35 -4.95 4.29
N MET A 60 -6.03 -4.13 5.07
CA MET A 60 -7.39 -3.73 4.77
C MET A 60 -7.57 -2.23 5.04
N SER A 61 -8.39 -1.60 4.26
CA SER A 61 -8.86 -0.25 4.52
C SER A 61 -10.34 -0.13 4.24
N ILE A 62 -11.02 0.66 5.05
CA ILE A 62 -12.39 1.06 4.84
C ILE A 62 -12.42 2.56 4.94
N ASP A 63 -13.05 3.22 4.00
CA ASP A 63 -13.22 4.67 4.06
C ASP A 63 -14.58 5.09 3.51
N MET A 64 -15.11 6.18 4.08
CA MET A 64 -16.42 6.71 3.69
C MET A 64 -16.47 8.24 3.79
N PRO A 65 -17.25 8.88 2.93
CA PRO A 65 -17.54 10.30 3.04
C PRO A 65 -18.56 10.57 4.14
N LEU A 66 -18.37 11.66 4.86
CA LEU A 66 -19.31 12.20 5.82
C LEU A 66 -19.72 13.62 5.38
N GLN A 67 -20.87 14.11 5.89
CA GLN A 67 -21.35 15.46 5.65
C GLN A 67 -21.30 15.89 4.17
N LYS A 68 -21.92 15.09 3.29
CA LYS A 68 -21.95 15.32 1.83
C LYS A 68 -20.56 15.40 1.19
N GLY A 69 -19.59 14.67 1.77
CA GLY A 69 -18.23 14.59 1.24
C GLY A 69 -17.30 15.72 1.67
N SER A 70 -17.69 16.57 2.62
CA SER A 70 -16.79 17.58 3.18
C SER A 70 -15.89 17.04 4.30
N TRP A 71 -16.21 15.86 4.84
CA TRP A 71 -15.38 15.11 5.78
C TRP A 71 -15.24 13.67 5.29
N GLY A 72 -14.21 13.00 5.73
CA GLY A 72 -13.99 11.58 5.53
C GLY A 72 -13.62 10.89 6.82
N LEU A 73 -14.08 9.66 6.95
CA LEU A 73 -13.71 8.74 8.02
C LEU A 73 -13.10 7.50 7.37
N GLY A 74 -12.02 7.00 7.94
CA GLY A 74 -11.36 5.80 7.47
C GLY A 74 -10.88 4.91 8.60
N PHE A 75 -10.70 3.65 8.29
CA PHE A 75 -10.09 2.64 9.12
C PHE A 75 -9.04 1.90 8.31
N LEU A 76 -7.89 1.64 8.91
CA LEU A 76 -6.79 0.89 8.32
C LEU A 76 -6.35 -0.19 9.28
N GLY A 77 -6.24 -1.42 8.79
CA GLY A 77 -5.70 -2.55 9.53
C GLY A 77 -4.66 -3.28 8.72
N TYR A 78 -3.65 -3.80 9.38
CA TYR A 78 -2.68 -4.68 8.75
C TYR A 78 -2.19 -5.76 9.69
N ASN A 79 -1.84 -6.90 9.12
CA ASN A 79 -1.14 -7.98 9.78
C ASN A 79 0.00 -8.44 8.85
N THR A 80 1.20 -8.57 9.39
CA THR A 80 2.37 -9.06 8.65
C THR A 80 3.00 -10.17 9.43
N ASP A 81 3.05 -11.36 8.84
CA ASP A 81 3.70 -12.52 9.40
C ASP A 81 5.00 -12.79 8.62
N GLN A 82 6.11 -12.86 9.33
CA GLN A 82 7.40 -13.20 8.78
C GLN A 82 7.96 -14.40 9.53
N SER A 83 8.15 -15.52 8.84
CA SER A 83 8.87 -16.67 9.38
C SER A 83 10.28 -16.68 8.84
N TYR A 84 11.25 -16.65 9.72
CA TYR A 84 12.66 -16.82 9.36
C TYR A 84 13.03 -18.29 9.55
N ALA A 85 13.76 -18.85 8.57
CA ALA A 85 14.34 -20.18 8.69
C ALA A 85 15.54 -20.13 9.65
N THR A 86 15.27 -19.99 10.95
CA THR A 86 16.27 -20.15 12.00
C THR A 86 15.99 -21.45 12.74
N SER A 87 17.02 -22.07 13.31
CA SER A 87 16.91 -23.26 14.14
C SER A 87 15.95 -23.13 15.34
N SER A 88 15.50 -21.93 15.65
CA SER A 88 14.56 -21.61 16.72
C SER A 88 13.15 -21.21 16.22
N GLY A 89 12.88 -21.24 14.90
CA GLY A 89 11.54 -20.97 14.34
C GLY A 89 10.95 -19.62 14.75
N ILE A 90 11.70 -18.53 14.64
CA ILE A 90 11.21 -17.21 15.04
C ILE A 90 10.15 -16.75 14.03
N ILE A 91 8.90 -16.71 14.47
CA ILE A 91 7.79 -16.07 13.78
C ILE A 91 7.66 -14.67 14.37
N SER A 92 7.84 -13.64 13.55
CA SER A 92 7.50 -12.28 13.95
C SER A 92 6.19 -11.87 13.29
N SER A 93 5.23 -11.45 14.09
CA SER A 93 3.94 -10.95 13.61
C SER A 93 3.79 -9.50 14.05
N ASN A 94 3.50 -8.61 13.10
CA ASN A 94 3.21 -7.21 13.37
C ASN A 94 1.74 -6.95 13.05
N LEU A 95 1.01 -6.46 14.03
CA LEU A 95 -0.38 -6.07 13.89
C LEU A 95 -0.49 -4.55 14.07
N GLY A 96 -1.22 -3.88 13.19
CA GLY A 96 -1.51 -2.45 13.34
C GLY A 96 -2.93 -2.12 12.97
N LEU A 97 -3.49 -1.16 13.71
CA LEU A 97 -4.82 -0.62 13.53
C LEU A 97 -4.74 0.90 13.57
N ALA A 98 -5.46 1.59 12.69
CA ALA A 98 -5.55 3.04 12.71
C ALA A 98 -6.93 3.53 12.32
N VAL A 99 -7.36 4.61 12.95
CA VAL A 99 -8.54 5.40 12.57
C VAL A 99 -8.05 6.66 11.89
N VAL A 100 -8.73 7.03 10.82
CA VAL A 100 -8.34 8.15 9.96
C VAL A 100 -9.50 9.13 9.86
N GLY A 101 -9.23 10.40 10.09
CA GLY A 101 -10.15 11.51 9.87
C GLY A 101 -9.59 12.46 8.81
N SER A 102 -10.44 12.93 7.91
CA SER A 102 -10.05 13.91 6.88
C SER A 102 -11.08 15.02 6.73
N LYS A 103 -10.62 16.18 6.25
CA LYS A 103 -11.45 17.33 5.85
C LYS A 103 -11.17 17.67 4.39
N HIS A 104 -12.24 17.89 3.64
CA HIS A 104 -12.18 18.27 2.23
C HIS A 104 -12.76 19.66 2.02
N VAL A 105 -11.99 20.52 1.37
CA VAL A 105 -12.39 21.88 0.99
C VAL A 105 -12.49 21.91 -0.53
N PHE A 106 -13.63 22.33 -1.02
CA PHE A 106 -13.91 22.42 -2.46
C PHE A 106 -14.04 23.88 -2.85
N TRP A 107 -13.45 24.27 -3.98
CA TRP A 107 -13.62 25.63 -4.54
C TRP A 107 -13.54 25.61 -6.07
N GLY A 108 -14.26 26.50 -6.70
CA GLY A 108 -14.32 26.58 -8.16
C GLY A 108 -14.75 25.28 -8.83
N ARG A 109 -14.32 25.08 -10.06
CA ARG A 109 -14.62 23.87 -10.81
C ARG A 109 -13.53 22.80 -10.56
N GLY A 110 -13.90 21.73 -9.85
CA GLY A 110 -13.06 20.53 -9.72
C GLY A 110 -11.86 20.63 -8.80
N ASN A 111 -11.65 21.74 -8.08
CA ASN A 111 -10.56 21.85 -7.11
C ASN A 111 -10.98 21.29 -5.74
N GLN A 112 -10.13 20.47 -5.17
CA GLN A 112 -10.30 19.89 -3.84
C GLN A 112 -8.95 19.89 -3.11
N LEU A 113 -8.92 20.49 -1.94
CA LEU A 113 -7.83 20.34 -0.98
C LEU A 113 -8.32 19.47 0.17
N SER A 114 -7.58 18.44 0.47
CA SER A 114 -7.87 17.51 1.55
C SER A 114 -6.73 17.52 2.54
N TYR A 115 -7.02 17.49 3.81
CA TYR A 115 -6.05 17.26 4.87
C TYR A 115 -6.60 16.22 5.83
N GLY A 116 -5.72 15.35 6.33
CA GLY A 116 -6.11 14.22 7.15
C GLY A 116 -5.12 13.94 8.27
N VAL A 117 -5.64 13.27 9.28
CA VAL A 117 -4.88 12.78 10.42
C VAL A 117 -5.25 11.31 10.63
N ASN A 118 -4.27 10.49 10.96
CA ASN A 118 -4.51 9.15 11.44
C ASN A 118 -3.97 8.99 12.88
N LEU A 119 -4.69 8.20 13.66
CA LEU A 119 -4.31 7.77 14.99
C LEU A 119 -4.30 6.25 14.99
N GLY A 120 -3.19 5.66 15.36
CA GLY A 120 -3.03 4.21 15.29
C GLY A 120 -2.31 3.62 16.48
N VAL A 121 -2.41 2.30 16.58
CA VAL A 121 -1.67 1.46 17.51
C VAL A 121 -1.04 0.33 16.72
N ASN A 122 0.24 0.11 16.99
CA ASN A 122 1.02 -0.94 16.32
C ASN A 122 1.62 -1.86 17.37
N GLN A 123 1.49 -3.15 17.15
CA GLN A 123 2.10 -4.20 17.97
C GLN A 123 3.35 -4.71 17.26
N TYR A 124 4.48 -4.62 17.92
CA TYR A 124 5.76 -5.11 17.43
C TYR A 124 6.30 -6.23 18.30
N PRO A 125 6.89 -7.28 17.73
CA PRO A 125 7.58 -8.31 18.52
C PRO A 125 8.86 -7.72 19.14
N ILE A 126 9.12 -8.07 20.39
CA ILE A 126 10.36 -7.67 21.06
C ILE A 126 11.46 -8.63 20.65
N LEU A 127 12.50 -8.09 19.97
CA LEU A 127 13.66 -8.87 19.56
C LEU A 127 14.35 -9.52 20.78
N GLY A 128 14.59 -10.83 20.69
CA GLY A 128 15.26 -11.60 21.74
C GLY A 128 14.34 -12.13 22.86
N LYS A 129 13.04 -11.82 22.84
CA LYS A 129 12.05 -12.39 23.77
C LYS A 129 10.93 -13.07 22.98
N SER A 130 10.97 -14.39 22.92
CA SER A 130 9.92 -15.17 22.28
C SER A 130 8.56 -14.90 22.93
N GLY A 131 7.55 -14.57 22.12
CA GLY A 131 6.17 -14.34 22.57
C GLY A 131 5.90 -13.00 23.27
N SER A 132 6.86 -12.10 23.36
CA SER A 132 6.66 -10.76 23.90
C SER A 132 6.49 -9.73 22.78
N SER A 133 5.53 -8.82 22.94
CA SER A 133 5.28 -7.73 21.99
C SER A 133 5.10 -6.39 22.74
N GLU A 134 5.42 -5.31 22.05
CA GLU A 134 5.24 -3.94 22.51
C GLU A 134 4.17 -3.23 21.69
N LEU A 135 3.31 -2.46 22.36
CA LEU A 135 2.29 -1.63 21.74
C LEU A 135 2.80 -0.19 21.64
N LEU A 136 2.87 0.34 20.43
CA LEU A 136 3.28 1.71 20.17
C LEU A 136 2.15 2.49 19.53
N GLY A 137 1.81 3.63 20.13
CA GLY A 137 0.91 4.61 19.54
C GLY A 137 1.54 5.32 18.34
N SER A 138 0.72 5.72 17.38
CA SER A 138 1.18 6.42 16.19
C SER A 138 0.23 7.53 15.76
N ILE A 139 0.78 8.65 15.26
CA ILE A 139 0.03 9.78 14.74
C ILE A 139 0.61 10.13 13.37
N GLY A 140 -0.23 10.22 12.35
CA GLY A 140 0.17 10.62 10.99
C GLY A 140 -0.67 11.76 10.45
N ILE A 141 -0.09 12.48 9.51
CA ILE A 141 -0.71 13.62 8.85
C ILE A 141 -0.53 13.54 7.33
N GLY A 142 -1.45 14.15 6.60
CA GLY A 142 -1.33 14.25 5.15
C GLY A 142 -2.17 15.35 4.55
N VAL A 143 -1.76 15.78 3.38
CA VAL A 143 -2.45 16.77 2.55
C VAL A 143 -2.49 16.25 1.11
N THR A 144 -3.62 16.40 0.44
CA THR A 144 -3.78 16.06 -0.99
C THR A 144 -4.53 17.19 -1.69
N TYR A 145 -3.99 17.63 -2.81
CA TYR A 145 -4.66 18.51 -3.76
C TYR A 145 -5.11 17.70 -4.97
N ARG A 146 -6.36 17.89 -5.37
CA ARG A 146 -6.93 17.32 -6.60
C ARG A 146 -7.54 18.40 -7.45
N LYS A 147 -7.27 18.35 -8.74
CA LYS A 147 -7.93 19.19 -9.74
C LYS A 147 -8.23 18.33 -10.96
N GLU A 148 -9.51 18.06 -11.19
CA GLU A 148 -9.93 17.20 -12.31
C GLU A 148 -9.18 15.85 -12.33
N ALA A 149 -8.27 15.70 -13.28
CA ALA A 149 -7.46 14.49 -13.47
C ALA A 149 -6.14 14.48 -12.68
N LEU A 150 -5.69 15.62 -12.16
CA LEU A 150 -4.44 15.76 -11.42
C LEU A 150 -4.65 15.50 -9.93
N MET A 151 -3.76 14.73 -9.34
CA MET A 151 -3.64 14.56 -7.89
C MET A 151 -2.19 14.76 -7.47
N VAL A 152 -1.97 15.58 -6.44
CA VAL A 152 -0.66 15.74 -5.79
C VAL A 152 -0.87 15.68 -4.29
N GLY A 153 -0.03 14.95 -3.58
CA GLY A 153 -0.13 14.80 -2.12
C GLY A 153 1.22 14.72 -1.44
N ILE A 154 1.22 15.11 -0.18
CA ILE A 154 2.34 14.95 0.74
C ILE A 154 1.81 14.40 2.06
N SER A 155 2.53 13.45 2.66
CA SER A 155 2.11 12.84 3.91
C SER A 155 3.26 12.25 4.69
N LYS A 156 3.08 12.21 5.99
CA LYS A 156 3.91 11.44 6.92
C LYS A 156 2.98 10.53 7.73
N PRO A 157 2.54 9.42 7.16
CA PRO A 157 1.74 8.45 7.90
C PRO A 157 2.64 7.78 8.92
N THR A 158 2.15 7.65 10.15
CA THR A 158 2.92 6.99 11.21
C THR A 158 2.64 5.52 11.31
N ASN A 159 1.94 4.95 10.35
CA ASN A 159 1.83 3.52 10.24
C ASN A 159 3.22 2.96 9.96
N ARG A 160 3.89 2.52 11.01
CA ARG A 160 5.23 1.92 10.95
C ARG A 160 5.11 0.48 10.47
N PHE A 161 4.67 0.29 9.24
CA PHE A 161 4.64 -1.04 8.63
C PHE A 161 6.03 -1.67 8.54
N ASP A 162 7.07 -0.85 8.68
CA ASP A 162 8.44 -1.22 8.41
C ASP A 162 9.30 -1.33 9.69
N GLY A 163 8.70 -1.36 10.88
CA GLY A 163 9.42 -1.51 12.14
C GLY A 163 9.67 -0.21 12.92
N LEU A 164 10.67 -0.19 13.80
CA LEU A 164 10.95 0.88 14.76
C LEU A 164 11.60 2.15 14.18
N GLY A 165 11.73 2.25 12.86
CA GLY A 165 12.31 3.42 12.18
C GLY A 165 11.41 4.67 12.21
N ASP A 166 11.95 5.81 11.76
CA ASP A 166 11.15 7.01 11.55
C ASP A 166 10.10 6.80 10.47
N ALA A 167 8.91 7.39 10.68
CA ALA A 167 7.85 7.34 9.69
C ALA A 167 8.29 8.01 8.39
N PRO A 168 8.17 7.35 7.25
CA PRO A 168 8.62 7.89 5.98
C PRO A 168 7.78 9.11 5.55
N LEU A 169 8.44 10.07 4.89
CA LEU A 169 7.76 11.14 4.17
C LEU A 169 7.43 10.63 2.76
N TYR A 170 6.17 10.75 2.37
CA TYR A 170 5.70 10.47 1.00
C TYR A 170 5.34 11.76 0.28
N VAL A 171 5.75 11.84 -0.98
CA VAL A 171 5.22 12.81 -1.95
C VAL A 171 4.69 12.00 -3.13
N GLN A 172 3.42 12.20 -3.47
CA GLN A 172 2.76 11.47 -4.54
C GLN A 172 2.18 12.42 -5.58
N ALA A 173 2.25 12.02 -6.84
CA ALA A 173 1.59 12.72 -7.93
C ALA A 173 1.01 11.69 -8.91
N SER A 174 -0.17 11.96 -9.44
CA SER A 174 -0.75 11.15 -10.50
C SER A 174 -1.63 11.98 -11.41
N TYR A 175 -1.73 11.51 -12.65
CA TYR A 175 -2.58 12.13 -13.66
C TYR A 175 -3.36 11.05 -14.42
N TYR A 176 -4.63 11.31 -14.69
CA TYR A 176 -5.53 10.45 -15.43
C TYR A 176 -5.78 11.03 -16.82
N PHE A 177 -5.37 10.30 -17.84
CA PHE A 177 -5.57 10.66 -19.24
C PHE A 177 -6.80 9.91 -19.77
N PRO A 178 -7.93 10.59 -20.05
CA PRO A 178 -9.02 9.96 -20.78
C PRO A 178 -8.59 9.71 -22.24
N LEU A 179 -8.64 8.46 -22.68
CA LEU A 179 -8.30 8.03 -24.03
C LEU A 179 -9.59 7.65 -24.77
N GLY A 180 -10.33 8.65 -25.21
CA GLY A 180 -11.67 8.48 -25.76
C GLY A 180 -12.73 8.27 -24.67
N TYR A 181 -13.81 7.55 -25.02
CA TYR A 181 -14.99 7.44 -24.14
C TYR A 181 -14.89 6.35 -23.06
N LEU A 182 -14.09 5.30 -23.30
CA LEU A 182 -14.11 4.09 -22.47
C LEU A 182 -12.71 3.67 -21.97
N HIS A 183 -11.66 4.40 -22.36
CA HIS A 183 -10.31 4.05 -21.97
C HIS A 183 -9.72 5.13 -21.09
N THR A 184 -8.93 4.71 -20.10
CA THR A 184 -8.23 5.64 -19.20
C THR A 184 -6.83 5.14 -18.95
N LEU A 185 -5.86 6.04 -19.05
CA LEU A 185 -4.49 5.79 -18.64
C LEU A 185 -4.17 6.62 -17.41
N LYS A 186 -3.79 5.97 -16.33
CA LYS A 186 -3.25 6.61 -15.14
C LYS A 186 -1.73 6.52 -15.18
N ILE A 187 -1.06 7.62 -14.94
CA ILE A 187 0.38 7.68 -14.70
C ILE A 187 0.59 8.31 -13.33
N GLY A 188 1.47 7.73 -12.54
CA GLY A 188 1.77 8.23 -11.20
C GLY A 188 3.21 8.01 -10.79
N THR A 189 3.62 8.76 -9.79
CA THR A 189 4.90 8.63 -9.13
C THR A 189 4.72 8.80 -7.62
N VAL A 190 5.51 8.08 -6.86
CA VAL A 190 5.60 8.22 -5.40
C VAL A 190 7.07 8.35 -5.03
N PHE A 191 7.39 9.46 -4.42
CA PHE A 191 8.66 9.69 -3.78
C PHE A 191 8.52 9.37 -2.30
N ARG A 192 9.39 8.52 -1.79
CA ARG A 192 9.47 8.15 -0.39
C ARG A 192 10.83 8.54 0.16
N LYS A 193 10.85 9.22 1.29
CA LYS A 193 12.05 9.54 2.04
C LYS A 193 11.94 9.01 3.47
N ASP A 194 12.74 8.03 3.77
CA ASP A 194 13.05 7.53 5.12
C ASP A 194 14.57 7.65 5.35
N LEU A 195 15.23 6.60 5.79
CA LEU A 195 16.68 6.50 5.81
C LEU A 195 17.31 6.56 4.40
N GLN A 196 16.52 6.22 3.39
CA GLN A 196 16.89 6.20 1.98
C GLN A 196 15.83 6.90 1.15
N THR A 197 16.26 7.51 0.05
CA THR A 197 15.34 8.08 -0.94
C THR A 197 14.96 7.01 -1.95
N LYS A 198 13.64 6.86 -2.20
CA LYS A 198 13.07 5.90 -3.17
C LYS A 198 12.08 6.62 -4.06
N ILE A 199 12.10 6.30 -5.35
CA ILE A 199 11.14 6.83 -6.33
C ILE A 199 10.48 5.65 -7.02
N ASP A 200 9.16 5.64 -7.04
CA ASP A 200 8.36 4.64 -7.68
C ASP A 200 7.56 5.27 -8.81
N PHE A 201 7.49 4.57 -9.93
CA PHE A 201 6.66 4.94 -11.08
C PHE A 201 5.57 3.91 -11.25
N ASN A 202 4.37 4.36 -11.54
CA ASN A 202 3.24 3.48 -11.80
C ASN A 202 2.44 3.94 -13.01
N THR A 203 1.92 2.97 -13.75
CA THR A 203 0.98 3.21 -14.83
C THR A 203 -0.09 2.14 -14.81
N VAL A 204 -1.35 2.54 -15.05
CA VAL A 204 -2.48 1.62 -15.18
C VAL A 204 -3.29 2.03 -16.38
N PHE A 205 -3.47 1.11 -17.31
CA PHE A 205 -4.34 1.28 -18.47
C PHE A 205 -5.64 0.50 -18.26
N TRP A 206 -6.75 1.17 -18.43
CA TRP A 206 -8.08 0.58 -18.38
C TRP A 206 -8.69 0.48 -19.77
N TYR A 207 -8.98 -0.76 -20.16
CA TYR A 207 -9.66 -1.06 -21.41
C TYR A 207 -11.16 -1.19 -21.17
N GLN A 208 -11.96 -0.31 -21.76
CA GLN A 208 -13.44 -0.29 -21.67
C GLN A 208 -13.97 -0.38 -20.23
N GLU A 209 -13.23 0.11 -19.25
CA GLU A 209 -13.57 -0.01 -17.82
C GLU A 209 -13.76 -1.48 -17.34
N LYS A 210 -13.42 -2.44 -18.17
CA LYS A 210 -13.61 -3.89 -17.92
C LYS A 210 -12.33 -4.61 -17.55
N LEU A 211 -11.18 -4.09 -17.98
CA LEU A 211 -9.88 -4.70 -17.72
C LEU A 211 -8.85 -3.61 -17.43
N GLY A 212 -8.26 -3.67 -16.26
CA GLY A 212 -7.12 -2.85 -15.87
C GLY A 212 -5.81 -3.64 -16.01
N ILE A 213 -4.82 -3.05 -16.69
CA ILE A 213 -3.47 -3.58 -16.79
C ILE A 213 -2.53 -2.55 -16.19
N GLY A 214 -1.78 -2.95 -15.16
CA GLY A 214 -0.89 -2.07 -14.44
C GLY A 214 0.56 -2.53 -14.47
N PHE A 215 1.47 -1.56 -14.50
CA PHE A 215 2.90 -1.75 -14.33
C PHE A 215 3.44 -0.77 -13.31
N TRP A 216 4.28 -1.26 -12.40
CA TRP A 216 4.96 -0.45 -11.40
C TRP A 216 6.44 -0.78 -11.40
N TYR A 217 7.25 0.26 -11.49
CA TYR A 217 8.68 0.18 -11.25
C TYR A 217 8.98 0.85 -9.91
N GLN A 218 9.56 0.10 -8.99
CA GLN A 218 9.95 0.58 -7.67
C GLN A 218 11.47 0.57 -7.58
N GLN A 219 12.06 1.76 -7.51
CA GLN A 219 13.48 1.90 -7.33
C GLN A 219 13.83 1.74 -5.86
N THR A 220 14.73 0.82 -5.58
CA THR A 220 15.33 0.69 -4.25
C THR A 220 16.61 1.51 -4.22
N GLY A 221 16.61 2.59 -3.48
CA GLY A 221 17.82 3.41 -3.28
C GLY A 221 18.71 2.82 -2.19
N SER A 222 19.29 1.64 -2.36
CA SER A 222 20.30 1.13 -1.41
C SER A 222 21.21 0.09 -2.03
N GLU A 223 22.38 -0.05 -1.43
CA GLU A 223 23.40 -1.05 -1.77
C GLU A 223 22.89 -2.51 -1.65
N PHE A 224 21.71 -2.74 -1.05
CA PHE A 224 21.17 -4.06 -0.72
C PHE A 224 19.73 -4.33 -1.26
N GLY A 225 19.12 -3.41 -1.99
CA GLY A 225 17.77 -3.57 -2.47
C GLY A 225 17.68 -3.61 -3.98
N ASP A 226 17.24 -4.72 -4.53
CA ASP A 226 16.95 -4.83 -5.95
C ASP A 226 15.69 -4.01 -6.32
N PRO A 227 15.64 -3.41 -7.50
CA PRO A 227 14.42 -2.78 -7.99
C PRO A 227 13.31 -3.83 -8.13
N ALA A 228 12.07 -3.45 -7.89
CA ALA A 228 10.91 -4.31 -8.13
C ALA A 228 10.20 -3.86 -9.41
N LEU A 229 9.81 -4.82 -10.23
CA LEU A 229 8.96 -4.61 -11.39
C LEU A 229 7.69 -5.45 -11.20
N LEU A 230 6.56 -4.77 -11.03
CA LEU A 230 5.29 -5.43 -10.83
C LEU A 230 4.39 -5.28 -12.04
N GLY A 231 3.70 -6.38 -12.38
CA GLY A 231 2.55 -6.34 -13.28
C GLY A 231 1.28 -6.62 -12.52
N SER A 232 0.18 -6.01 -12.91
CA SER A 232 -1.14 -6.34 -12.37
C SER A 232 -2.20 -6.45 -13.44
N LEU A 233 -3.23 -7.21 -13.08
CA LEU A 233 -4.48 -7.30 -13.80
C LEU A 233 -5.63 -7.02 -12.83
N GLU A 234 -6.60 -6.21 -13.27
CA GLU A 234 -7.78 -5.86 -12.50
C GLU A 234 -9.03 -6.08 -13.33
N VAL A 235 -10.05 -6.68 -12.72
CA VAL A 235 -11.34 -6.95 -13.37
C VAL A 235 -12.47 -6.54 -12.42
N PRO A 236 -13.46 -5.74 -12.87
CA PRO A 236 -14.68 -5.50 -12.13
C PRO A 236 -15.55 -6.76 -12.16
N LEU A 237 -16.10 -7.11 -11.00
CA LEU A 237 -17.07 -8.18 -10.82
C LEU A 237 -18.44 -7.57 -10.48
N GLY A 238 -19.22 -7.25 -11.50
CA GLY A 238 -20.46 -6.50 -11.34
C GLY A 238 -20.23 -5.00 -11.13
N LEU A 239 -21.18 -4.32 -10.47
CA LEU A 239 -21.18 -2.86 -10.34
C LEU A 239 -20.25 -2.35 -9.22
N ASN A 240 -20.09 -3.12 -8.16
CA ASN A 240 -19.51 -2.64 -6.92
C ASN A 240 -18.19 -3.34 -6.55
N PHE A 241 -17.93 -4.53 -7.09
CA PHE A 241 -16.76 -5.32 -6.77
C PHE A 241 -15.68 -5.21 -7.84
N ARG A 242 -14.44 -5.23 -7.40
CA ARG A 242 -13.26 -5.34 -8.25
C ARG A 242 -12.29 -6.30 -7.60
N VAL A 243 -11.74 -7.19 -8.40
CA VAL A 243 -10.68 -8.11 -8.00
C VAL A 243 -9.46 -7.88 -8.88
N GLY A 244 -8.30 -8.04 -8.31
CA GLY A 244 -7.08 -7.97 -9.09
C GLY A 244 -5.99 -8.87 -8.51
N TYR A 245 -5.01 -9.09 -9.36
CA TYR A 245 -3.83 -9.88 -9.07
C TYR A 245 -2.61 -9.12 -9.52
N SER A 246 -1.55 -9.15 -8.74
CA SER A 246 -0.25 -8.62 -9.16
C SER A 246 0.89 -9.58 -8.81
N TYR A 247 1.94 -9.49 -9.62
CA TYR A 247 3.14 -10.31 -9.48
C TYR A 247 4.38 -9.44 -9.61
N ASP A 248 5.38 -9.72 -8.76
CA ASP A 248 6.69 -9.10 -8.82
C ASP A 248 7.65 -9.96 -9.64
N PHE A 249 8.08 -9.43 -10.78
CA PHE A 249 8.96 -10.15 -11.73
C PHE A 249 10.43 -10.15 -11.32
N LEU A 250 10.86 -9.22 -10.45
CA LEU A 250 12.26 -9.05 -10.06
C LEU A 250 12.53 -9.52 -8.62
N GLY A 251 11.51 -10.04 -7.94
CA GLY A 251 11.65 -10.53 -6.57
C GLY A 251 12.68 -11.66 -6.49
N LYS A 252 13.63 -11.56 -5.56
CA LYS A 252 14.59 -12.62 -5.27
C LYS A 252 14.37 -13.15 -3.87
N ASN A 253 14.44 -14.47 -3.71
CA ASN A 253 14.58 -15.11 -2.41
C ASN A 253 16.08 -15.29 -2.13
N VAL A 254 16.54 -14.70 -1.05
CA VAL A 254 17.87 -14.97 -0.54
C VAL A 254 17.70 -15.92 0.64
N SER A 255 18.12 -17.16 0.48
CA SER A 255 18.22 -18.11 1.57
C SER A 255 19.70 -18.33 1.91
N THR A 256 20.05 -18.06 3.15
CA THR A 256 21.41 -18.35 3.65
C THR A 256 21.32 -19.57 4.54
N LEU A 257 21.78 -20.70 4.05
CA LEU A 257 21.90 -21.95 4.83
C LEU A 257 23.39 -22.22 5.05
N GLY A 258 23.89 -21.94 6.26
CA GLY A 258 25.31 -22.04 6.56
C GLY A 258 26.15 -21.01 5.80
N SER A 259 27.24 -21.46 5.14
CA SER A 259 28.12 -20.59 4.34
C SER A 259 27.68 -20.41 2.88
N THR A 260 26.57 -21.03 2.47
CA THR A 260 26.11 -21.00 1.08
C THR A 260 24.88 -20.08 0.98
N THR A 261 25.00 -19.03 0.20
CA THR A 261 23.88 -18.12 -0.13
C THR A 261 23.32 -18.54 -1.48
N THR A 262 22.09 -19.06 -1.49
CA THR A 262 21.36 -19.34 -2.73
C THR A 262 20.33 -18.25 -2.95
N SER A 263 20.36 -17.62 -4.13
CA SER A 263 19.32 -16.69 -4.56
C SER A 263 18.43 -17.40 -5.60
N GLU A 264 17.19 -17.66 -5.24
CA GLU A 264 16.18 -18.13 -6.19
C GLU A 264 15.28 -16.97 -6.59
N ALA A 265 14.99 -16.88 -7.89
CA ALA A 265 13.99 -15.93 -8.39
C ALA A 265 12.61 -16.38 -7.90
N SER A 266 12.06 -15.68 -6.92
CA SER A 266 10.74 -15.96 -6.37
C SER A 266 10.04 -14.63 -6.11
N GLY A 267 9.12 -14.28 -7.00
CA GLY A 267 8.32 -13.08 -6.87
C GLY A 267 7.23 -13.21 -5.80
N PHE A 268 6.72 -12.06 -5.40
CA PHE A 268 5.54 -12.00 -4.56
C PHE A 268 4.27 -12.12 -5.39
N HIS A 269 3.33 -12.90 -4.88
CA HIS A 269 1.96 -12.97 -5.37
C HIS A 269 1.07 -12.10 -4.50
N GLN A 270 0.25 -11.28 -5.11
CA GLN A 270 -0.67 -10.40 -4.41
C GLN A 270 -2.05 -10.47 -5.04
N ILE A 271 -3.05 -10.65 -4.22
CA ILE A 271 -4.46 -10.54 -4.58
C ILE A 271 -5.03 -9.32 -3.88
N PHE A 272 -5.81 -8.53 -4.58
CA PHE A 272 -6.54 -7.44 -3.99
C PHE A 272 -8.02 -7.49 -4.34
N LEU A 273 -8.82 -7.01 -3.39
CA LEU A 273 -10.26 -6.91 -3.49
C LEU A 273 -10.66 -5.47 -3.19
N ARG A 274 -11.64 -4.97 -3.92
CA ARG A 274 -12.23 -3.67 -3.69
C ARG A 274 -13.75 -3.76 -3.81
N TYR A 275 -14.43 -3.16 -2.85
CA TYR A 275 -15.87 -2.98 -2.86
C TYR A 275 -16.18 -1.49 -2.71
N ASP A 276 -16.91 -0.93 -3.65
CA ASP A 276 -17.32 0.46 -3.68
C ASP A 276 -18.84 0.58 -3.65
N LEU A 277 -19.36 1.48 -2.80
CA LEU A 277 -20.79 1.77 -2.73
C LEU A 277 -21.00 3.29 -2.78
N ASP A 278 -21.79 3.73 -3.75
CA ASP A 278 -22.16 5.14 -3.88
C ASP A 278 -23.47 5.42 -3.13
N PHE A 279 -23.41 6.35 -2.19
CA PHE A 279 -24.58 6.84 -1.48
C PHE A 279 -25.26 8.02 -2.21
N GLY A 280 -25.02 8.22 -3.50
CA GLY A 280 -25.52 9.35 -4.27
C GLY A 280 -24.72 10.63 -4.10
N LEU A 281 -23.60 10.57 -3.40
CA LEU A 281 -22.69 11.71 -3.21
C LEU A 281 -21.60 11.79 -4.28
N GLY A 282 -21.38 10.69 -4.97
CA GLY A 282 -20.45 10.54 -6.08
C GLY A 282 -21.19 10.16 -7.37
N LYS A 283 -20.46 10.00 -8.45
CA LYS A 283 -20.98 9.41 -9.69
C LYS A 283 -20.31 8.05 -9.87
N LEU A 284 -20.97 6.96 -9.50
CA LEU A 284 -20.50 5.58 -9.76
C LEU A 284 -20.26 5.32 -11.26
N GLY A 285 -20.93 6.09 -12.15
CA GLY A 285 -20.73 5.97 -13.59
C GLY A 285 -19.47 6.69 -14.13
N GLN A 286 -18.69 7.36 -13.29
CA GLN A 286 -17.37 7.83 -13.68
C GLN A 286 -16.34 6.84 -13.13
N PHE A 287 -15.73 6.09 -14.05
CA PHE A 287 -14.62 5.22 -13.73
C PHE A 287 -13.58 5.96 -12.90
N ARG A 288 -13.38 5.53 -11.66
CA ARG A 288 -12.36 6.05 -10.75
C ARG A 288 -11.42 4.92 -10.41
N PRO A 289 -10.32 4.79 -11.16
CA PRO A 289 -9.28 3.81 -10.89
C PRO A 289 -8.61 4.02 -9.54
#